data_ea43cdf03fda3de3b8a0f53db04b57a5
#
_entry.id   ea43cdf03fda3de3b8a0f53db04b57a5
#
_cell.length_a   1.000
_cell.length_b   1.000
_cell.length_c   1.000
_cell.angle_alpha   90.00
_cell.angle_beta   90.00
_cell.angle_gamma   90.00
#
_symmetry.space_group_name_H-M   'P 1'
#
loop_
_entity.id
_entity.type
_entity.pdbx_description
1 polymer ?
#
loop_
_entity_poly.entity_id
_entity_poly.type
_entity_poly.pdbx_seq_one_letter_code
_entity_poly.pdbx_strand_id
1 'polypeptide(L)'
;MLGRLRKIGSNQKGLSLIEVLAAMVVLTLGILGLAPLMAISVRGSVHSENITSVVAAAQEMIEQKIGAVGFPTIPFVQTSTFDGGKYTVTTRITDKTVTSSIPAHVYKVDATVNWTDASGLARTLTFTTYTTKN
;
A
#
# COMPACT_ATOMS: atom_id res chain seq x y z
N MET A 1 28.69 -74.01 12.28
CA MET A 1 27.57 -73.10 11.98
C MET A 1 28.14 -71.83 11.38
N LEU A 2 28.13 -71.71 10.05
CA LEU A 2 28.71 -70.58 9.34
C LEU A 2 27.58 -69.67 8.94
N GLY A 3 27.48 -68.45 9.60
CA GLY A 3 26.52 -67.45 9.35
C GLY A 3 26.76 -66.80 7.96
N ARG A 4 25.80 -66.88 7.08
CA ARG A 4 25.79 -66.18 5.80
C ARG A 4 25.67 -64.68 6.05
N LEU A 5 26.75 -63.96 5.86
CA LEU A 5 26.70 -62.47 5.72
C LEU A 5 25.96 -62.13 4.42
N ARG A 6 24.77 -61.61 4.57
CA ARG A 6 23.93 -61.10 3.49
C ARG A 6 24.56 -59.77 3.00
N LYS A 7 25.24 -59.84 1.85
CA LYS A 7 25.81 -58.69 1.17
C LYS A 7 24.65 -57.77 0.72
N ILE A 8 24.43 -56.70 1.44
CA ILE A 8 23.51 -55.64 1.00
C ILE A 8 24.19 -54.95 -0.18
N GLY A 9 23.81 -55.34 -1.40
CA GLY A 9 24.24 -54.68 -2.60
C GLY A 9 23.64 -53.28 -2.63
N SER A 10 24.45 -52.26 -2.40
CA SER A 10 24.08 -50.86 -2.66
C SER A 10 23.87 -50.69 -4.15
N ASN A 11 22.62 -50.62 -4.57
CA ASN A 11 22.22 -50.32 -5.92
C ASN A 11 22.47 -48.85 -6.17
N GLN A 12 23.73 -48.44 -6.31
CA GLN A 12 24.14 -47.11 -6.76
C GLN A 12 23.88 -47.03 -8.25
N LYS A 13 22.64 -46.77 -8.62
CA LYS A 13 22.33 -46.33 -10.00
C LYS A 13 22.85 -44.91 -10.14
N GLY A 14 23.98 -44.75 -10.83
CA GLY A 14 24.45 -43.42 -11.19
C GLY A 14 23.35 -42.67 -11.97
N LEU A 15 23.15 -41.40 -11.66
CA LEU A 15 22.26 -40.56 -12.40
C LEU A 15 22.65 -40.56 -13.88
N SER A 16 21.71 -40.81 -14.75
CA SER A 16 21.92 -40.75 -16.20
C SER A 16 22.13 -39.27 -16.59
N LEU A 17 23.01 -39.02 -17.56
CA LEU A 17 23.25 -37.68 -18.12
C LEU A 17 21.96 -37.00 -18.57
N ILE A 18 21.04 -37.79 -19.12
CA ILE A 18 19.73 -37.29 -19.57
C ILE A 18 18.84 -36.85 -18.38
N GLU A 19 18.95 -37.53 -17.24
CA GLU A 19 18.19 -37.17 -16.03
C GLU A 19 18.67 -35.86 -15.45
N VAL A 20 19.99 -35.61 -15.43
CA VAL A 20 20.57 -34.31 -15.00
C VAL A 20 20.14 -33.18 -15.96
N LEU A 21 20.16 -33.42 -17.27
CA LEU A 21 19.69 -32.45 -18.26
C LEU A 21 18.21 -32.15 -18.10
N ALA A 22 17.37 -33.17 -17.90
CA ALA A 22 15.95 -32.99 -17.67
C ALA A 22 15.68 -32.20 -16.37
N ALA A 23 16.40 -32.51 -15.27
CA ALA A 23 16.30 -31.78 -14.02
C ALA A 23 16.70 -30.31 -14.17
N MET A 24 17.75 -29.98 -14.92
CA MET A 24 18.17 -28.61 -15.20
C MET A 24 17.11 -27.84 -15.99
N VAL A 25 16.48 -28.48 -17.00
CA VAL A 25 15.39 -27.83 -17.74
C VAL A 25 14.21 -27.50 -16.86
N VAL A 26 13.77 -28.47 -16.02
CA VAL A 26 12.66 -28.24 -15.08
C VAL A 26 13.00 -27.15 -14.08
N LEU A 27 14.22 -27.14 -13.55
CA LEU A 27 14.68 -26.11 -12.61
C LEU A 27 14.67 -24.71 -13.26
N THR A 28 15.15 -24.62 -14.48
CA THR A 28 15.19 -23.35 -15.24
C THR A 28 13.78 -22.80 -15.49
N LEU A 29 12.84 -23.66 -15.90
CA LEU A 29 11.44 -23.28 -16.08
C LEU A 29 10.80 -22.85 -14.76
N GLY A 30 11.12 -23.52 -13.64
CA GLY A 30 10.66 -23.16 -12.31
C GLY A 30 11.14 -21.77 -11.88
N ILE A 31 12.42 -21.46 -12.09
CA ILE A 31 12.98 -20.13 -11.76
C ILE A 31 12.38 -19.04 -12.63
N LEU A 32 12.22 -19.27 -13.92
CA LEU A 32 11.59 -18.32 -14.86
C LEU A 32 10.14 -18.01 -14.46
N GLY A 33 9.41 -18.98 -13.90
CA GLY A 33 8.05 -18.79 -13.41
C GLY A 33 7.96 -17.94 -12.14
N LEU A 34 9.02 -17.86 -11.32
CA LEU A 34 9.05 -17.08 -10.09
C LEU A 34 9.32 -15.57 -10.32
N ALA A 35 10.02 -15.22 -11.39
CA ALA A 35 10.39 -13.83 -11.68
C ALA A 35 9.19 -12.85 -11.74
N PRO A 36 8.07 -13.16 -12.43
CA PRO A 36 6.91 -12.28 -12.45
C PRO A 36 6.22 -12.14 -11.08
N LEU A 37 6.24 -13.19 -10.24
CA LEU A 37 5.68 -13.13 -8.88
C LEU A 37 6.45 -12.16 -7.98
N MET A 38 7.78 -12.13 -8.08
CA MET A 38 8.60 -11.15 -7.38
C MET A 38 8.26 -9.72 -7.82
N ALA A 39 8.10 -9.47 -9.10
CA ALA A 39 7.74 -8.15 -9.63
C ALA A 39 6.36 -7.68 -9.11
N ILE A 40 5.38 -8.56 -9.03
CA ILE A 40 4.04 -8.26 -8.48
C ILE A 40 4.13 -7.97 -6.98
N SER A 41 4.90 -8.76 -6.22
CA SER A 41 5.09 -8.58 -4.78
C SER A 41 5.73 -7.23 -4.45
N VAL A 42 6.79 -6.84 -5.16
CA VAL A 42 7.45 -5.55 -4.98
C VAL A 42 6.51 -4.39 -5.30
N ARG A 43 5.76 -4.46 -6.40
CA ARG A 43 4.77 -3.42 -6.74
C ARG A 43 3.66 -3.31 -5.70
N GLY A 44 3.19 -4.43 -5.18
CA GLY A 44 2.20 -4.45 -4.10
C GLY A 44 2.72 -3.80 -2.82
N SER A 45 3.97 -4.05 -2.44
CA SER A 45 4.61 -3.45 -1.27
C SER A 45 4.74 -1.93 -1.40
N VAL A 46 5.23 -1.43 -2.53
CA VAL A 46 5.36 0.02 -2.81
C VAL A 46 3.98 0.70 -2.81
N HIS A 47 2.96 0.04 -3.36
CA HIS A 47 1.60 0.59 -3.36
C HIS A 47 1.04 0.70 -1.92
N SER A 48 1.24 -0.32 -1.10
CA SER A 48 0.81 -0.32 0.30
C SER A 48 1.51 0.76 1.13
N GLU A 49 2.82 0.96 0.94
CA GLU A 49 3.60 2.01 1.59
C GLU A 49 3.06 3.40 1.21
N ASN A 50 2.80 3.65 -0.06
CA ASN A 50 2.23 4.92 -0.52
C ASN A 50 0.86 5.19 0.12
N ILE A 51 -0.03 4.20 0.20
CA ILE A 51 -1.34 4.36 0.85
C ILE A 51 -1.18 4.68 2.34
N THR A 52 -0.28 4.00 3.05
CA THR A 52 -0.03 4.27 4.47
C THR A 52 0.44 5.70 4.69
N SER A 53 1.36 6.20 3.88
CA SER A 53 1.85 7.58 3.93
C SER A 53 0.75 8.60 3.61
N VAL A 54 -0.10 8.31 2.63
CA VAL A 54 -1.27 9.13 2.26
C VAL A 54 -2.27 9.23 3.41
N VAL A 55 -2.57 8.10 4.06
CA VAL A 55 -3.47 8.07 5.22
C VAL A 55 -2.90 8.89 6.38
N ALA A 56 -1.61 8.70 6.70
CA ALA A 56 -0.94 9.45 7.74
C ALA A 56 -0.95 10.96 7.50
N ALA A 57 -0.63 11.41 6.28
CA ALA A 57 -0.66 12.81 5.91
C ALA A 57 -2.08 13.43 6.00
N ALA A 58 -3.11 12.67 5.58
CA ALA A 58 -4.49 13.11 5.69
C ALA A 58 -4.95 13.22 7.16
N GLN A 59 -4.60 12.23 7.99
CA GLN A 59 -4.93 12.22 9.42
C GLN A 59 -4.26 13.38 10.14
N GLU A 60 -2.97 13.62 9.92
CA GLU A 60 -2.25 14.75 10.50
C GLU A 60 -2.94 16.08 10.19
N MET A 61 -3.33 16.31 8.94
CA MET A 61 -4.03 17.53 8.54
C MET A 61 -5.41 17.65 9.17
N ILE A 62 -6.17 16.56 9.28
CA ILE A 62 -7.48 16.54 9.93
C ILE A 62 -7.34 16.84 11.42
N GLU A 63 -6.42 16.16 12.12
CA GLU A 63 -6.19 16.35 13.55
C GLU A 63 -5.71 17.77 13.87
N GLN A 64 -4.79 18.31 13.07
CA GLN A 64 -4.33 19.68 13.20
C GLN A 64 -5.47 20.68 13.08
N LYS A 65 -6.46 20.42 12.22
CA LYS A 65 -7.61 21.32 12.02
C LYS A 65 -8.69 21.15 13.08
N ILE A 66 -8.94 19.93 13.53
CA ILE A 66 -9.90 19.65 14.60
C ILE A 66 -9.36 20.16 15.95
N GLY A 67 -8.05 20.01 16.21
CA GLY A 67 -7.39 20.46 17.43
C GLY A 67 -7.13 21.98 17.50
N ALA A 68 -7.26 22.70 16.40
CA ALA A 68 -7.06 24.15 16.40
C ALA A 68 -8.18 24.86 17.18
N VAL A 69 -7.79 25.76 18.06
CA VAL A 69 -8.74 26.60 18.82
C VAL A 69 -9.39 27.61 17.87
N GLY A 70 -10.61 27.30 17.45
CA GLY A 70 -11.41 28.12 16.54
C GLY A 70 -11.33 27.67 15.07
N PHE A 71 -12.51 27.41 14.51
CA PHE A 71 -12.59 27.18 13.07
C PHE A 71 -12.38 28.51 12.31
N PRO A 72 -11.61 28.48 11.21
CA PRO A 72 -11.46 29.63 10.34
C PRO A 72 -12.81 30.02 9.71
N THR A 73 -12.83 31.17 9.04
CA THR A 73 -14.01 31.60 8.26
C THR A 73 -14.39 30.53 7.24
N ILE A 74 -15.65 30.09 7.24
CA ILE A 74 -16.16 29.04 6.36
C ILE A 74 -16.75 29.67 5.08
N PRO A 75 -16.51 29.10 3.91
CA PRO A 75 -15.76 27.86 3.63
C PRO A 75 -14.24 28.05 3.78
N PHE A 76 -13.59 27.08 4.41
CA PHE A 76 -12.14 27.08 4.56
C PHE A 76 -11.51 26.07 3.60
N VAL A 77 -10.44 26.47 2.92
CA VAL A 77 -9.66 25.61 2.06
C VAL A 77 -8.17 25.87 2.30
N GLN A 78 -7.42 24.82 2.60
CA GLN A 78 -5.98 24.89 2.73
C GLN A 78 -5.34 23.75 1.97
N THR A 79 -4.25 24.04 1.27
CA THR A 79 -3.44 23.06 0.58
C THR A 79 -2.05 23.03 1.22
N SER A 80 -1.55 21.83 1.52
CA SER A 80 -0.21 21.59 2.06
C SER A 80 0.45 20.47 1.28
N THR A 81 1.77 20.50 1.19
CA THR A 81 2.57 19.45 0.53
C THR A 81 3.38 18.70 1.56
N PHE A 82 3.49 17.38 1.38
CA PHE A 82 4.22 16.47 2.23
C PHE A 82 5.25 15.67 1.43
N ASP A 83 6.25 15.14 2.12
CA ASP A 83 7.30 14.30 1.54
C ASP A 83 7.96 14.95 0.31
N GLY A 84 8.47 16.19 0.50
CA GLY A 84 9.15 16.93 -0.57
C GLY A 84 8.26 17.29 -1.79
N GLY A 85 6.94 17.32 -1.62
CA GLY A 85 5.99 17.62 -2.70
C GLY A 85 5.39 16.39 -3.37
N LYS A 86 5.73 15.18 -2.91
CA LYS A 86 5.19 13.92 -3.45
C LYS A 86 3.67 13.80 -3.23
N TYR A 87 3.20 14.31 -2.08
CA TYR A 87 1.77 14.32 -1.73
C TYR A 87 1.27 15.75 -1.58
N THR A 88 0.13 16.06 -2.19
CA THR A 88 -0.57 17.33 -2.01
C THR A 88 -1.88 17.05 -1.29
N VAL A 89 -2.03 17.59 -0.08
CA VAL A 89 -3.25 17.45 0.73
C VAL A 89 -4.03 18.76 0.69
N THR A 90 -5.27 18.69 0.23
CA THR A 90 -6.21 19.81 0.27
C THR A 90 -7.28 19.54 1.31
N THR A 91 -7.28 20.32 2.37
CA THR A 91 -8.29 20.25 3.43
C THR A 91 -9.37 21.30 3.17
N ARG A 92 -10.62 20.87 3.15
CA ARG A 92 -11.80 21.73 3.02
C ARG A 92 -12.70 21.55 4.22
N ILE A 93 -13.11 22.64 4.84
CA ILE A 93 -14.09 22.65 5.94
C ILE A 93 -15.35 23.35 5.45
N THR A 94 -16.48 22.70 5.60
CA THR A 94 -17.81 23.22 5.24
C THR A 94 -18.80 23.00 6.37
N ASP A 95 -19.85 23.81 6.40
CA ASP A 95 -20.95 23.68 7.35
C ASP A 95 -22.31 23.77 6.64
N LYS A 96 -23.39 23.92 7.43
CA LYS A 96 -24.74 24.07 6.90
C LYS A 96 -24.92 25.27 5.96
N THR A 97 -24.13 26.33 6.12
CA THR A 97 -24.24 27.53 5.26
C THR A 97 -23.77 27.28 3.83
N VAL A 98 -22.83 26.33 3.67
CA VAL A 98 -22.28 25.93 2.36
C VAL A 98 -23.00 24.72 1.80
N THR A 99 -23.39 23.79 2.67
CA THR A 99 -24.02 22.52 2.27
C THR A 99 -25.23 22.24 3.15
N SER A 100 -26.43 22.41 2.62
CA SER A 100 -27.69 22.31 3.36
C SER A 100 -27.97 20.94 4.01
N SER A 101 -27.30 19.88 3.53
CA SER A 101 -27.42 18.53 4.11
C SER A 101 -26.64 18.35 5.40
N ILE A 102 -25.79 19.30 5.81
CA ILE A 102 -25.03 19.23 7.05
C ILE A 102 -25.91 19.79 8.19
N PRO A 103 -26.07 19.08 9.33
CA PRO A 103 -26.83 19.58 10.46
C PRO A 103 -26.21 20.86 11.06
N ALA A 104 -27.02 21.65 11.78
CA ALA A 104 -26.54 22.80 12.51
C ALA A 104 -25.48 22.40 13.56
N HIS A 105 -24.46 23.24 13.74
CA HIS A 105 -23.31 23.01 14.65
C HIS A 105 -22.41 21.83 14.28
N VAL A 106 -22.60 21.22 13.09
CA VAL A 106 -21.73 20.19 12.57
C VAL A 106 -20.89 20.78 11.44
N TYR A 107 -19.62 20.43 11.42
CA TYR A 107 -18.67 20.78 10.37
C TYR A 107 -18.24 19.52 9.65
N LYS A 108 -18.24 19.58 8.33
CA LYS A 108 -17.69 18.53 7.47
C LYS A 108 -16.26 18.92 7.12
N VAL A 109 -15.33 18.03 7.39
CA VAL A 109 -13.91 18.17 7.04
C VAL A 109 -13.57 17.14 5.99
N ASP A 110 -13.25 17.60 4.81
CA ASP A 110 -12.78 16.77 3.69
C ASP A 110 -11.27 16.99 3.52
N ALA A 111 -10.47 15.93 3.61
CA ALA A 111 -9.06 15.94 3.27
C ALA A 111 -8.84 15.14 1.99
N THR A 112 -8.49 15.81 0.91
CA THR A 112 -8.22 15.21 -0.40
C THR A 112 -6.72 15.18 -0.62
N VAL A 113 -6.17 13.97 -0.79
CA VAL A 113 -4.76 13.75 -1.07
C VAL A 113 -4.59 13.38 -2.54
N ASN A 114 -3.71 14.11 -3.21
CA ASN A 114 -3.32 13.84 -4.60
C ASN A 114 -1.84 13.45 -4.64
N TRP A 115 -1.52 12.40 -5.41
CA TRP A 115 -0.14 11.98 -5.66
C TRP A 115 -0.01 11.32 -7.03
N THR A 116 1.22 11.15 -7.47
CA THR A 116 1.52 10.36 -8.66
C THR A 116 2.15 9.04 -8.22
N ASP A 117 1.60 7.92 -8.67
CA ASP A 117 2.14 6.60 -8.35
C ASP A 117 3.42 6.29 -9.16
N ALA A 118 4.07 5.18 -8.83
CA ALA A 118 5.31 4.75 -9.49
C ALA A 118 5.15 4.45 -11.00
N SER A 119 3.92 4.30 -11.47
CA SER A 119 3.60 4.12 -12.91
C SER A 119 3.35 5.45 -13.64
N GLY A 120 3.45 6.59 -12.93
CA GLY A 120 3.17 7.93 -13.49
C GLY A 120 1.70 8.31 -13.52
N LEU A 121 0.81 7.50 -12.93
CA LEU A 121 -0.62 7.80 -12.88
C LEU A 121 -0.96 8.68 -11.68
N ALA A 122 -1.75 9.72 -11.93
CA ALA A 122 -2.31 10.56 -10.88
C ALA A 122 -3.35 9.76 -10.07
N ARG A 123 -3.23 9.81 -8.75
CA ARG A 123 -4.13 9.18 -7.79
C ARG A 123 -4.70 10.21 -6.85
N THR A 124 -5.93 9.99 -6.45
CA THR A 124 -6.64 10.85 -5.50
C THR A 124 -7.37 9.98 -4.47
N LEU A 125 -7.28 10.37 -3.21
CA LEU A 125 -8.03 9.76 -2.12
C LEU A 125 -8.62 10.87 -1.25
N THR A 126 -9.90 10.75 -0.87
CA THR A 126 -10.59 11.73 -0.04
C THR A 126 -11.07 11.07 1.23
N PHE A 127 -10.72 11.68 2.36
CA PHE A 127 -11.21 11.34 3.69
C PHE A 127 -12.23 12.37 4.13
N THR A 128 -13.35 11.92 4.64
CA THR A 128 -14.40 12.78 5.15
C THR A 128 -14.63 12.47 6.62
N THR A 129 -14.64 13.49 7.45
CA THR A 129 -15.04 13.39 8.85
C THR A 129 -15.98 14.51 9.24
N TYR A 130 -16.73 14.32 10.31
CA TYR A 130 -17.65 15.30 10.86
C TYR A 130 -17.21 15.62 12.28
N THR A 131 -17.23 16.89 12.64
CA THR A 131 -16.91 17.35 13.97
C THR A 131 -17.91 18.41 14.42
N THR A 132 -18.07 18.55 15.71
CA THR A 132 -18.91 19.60 16.32
C THR A 132 -18.00 20.63 16.98
N LYS A 133 -18.37 21.89 16.92
CA LYS A 133 -17.75 22.92 17.70
C LYS A 133 -18.43 22.98 19.08
N ASN A 134 -17.66 22.72 20.13
CA ASN A 134 -18.09 23.04 21.49
C ASN A 134 -17.97 24.53 21.76
#